data_99c584129a7bded82f6607bd478cb347
#
_entry.id   99c584129a7bded82f6607bd478cb347
#
_cell.length_a   1.000
_cell.length_b   1.000
_cell.length_c   1.000
_cell.angle_alpha   90.00
_cell.angle_beta   90.00
_cell.angle_gamma   90.00
#
_symmetry.space_group_name_H-M   'P 1'
#
loop_
_entity.id
_entity.type
_entity.pdbx_description
1 polymer ?
#
loop_
_entity_poly.entity_id
_entity_poly.type
_entity_poly.pdbx_seq_one_letter_code
_entity_poly.pdbx_strand_id
1 'polypeptide(L)'
;MLVEMLAADELVPEDADAIRATGFLARNFFRDRDAWMDNVVKHTSQGFLGLTVGCAKCHDHMYDPISQRDYYSMRAIFDRYNVRTDRIAGVLDVAKNGIPRAYDNSLTAQTWLFESGDERRPLKDDAIPPGVPGSLGGSFSIEPVSLPLFASKPDRRDFVKRDLIAQAEKAVADAKGEIALQAANANLAALIAVLEIEVLEDGGDKDSEAWTSAAKKLVELQREAVVSDARWKLATGEAAVAKSDAALAKAVKDKNKASESKATKSLAAAKKSVAAAQKALGLAEKGLATEVTTKYAPRKQSVYPETSNGRRLAFARWVTARQNPLAARVAMNHIWLRHFGKPIVPTVNEFGGNGREPTHPALLDWLADEFMTRNWSMKEIHRLIVTSASYRMSSLSDSSNAAADPDNHFLWRMPTRRMEGEIVRDNLLHISGRIDRTMGGPDIDNKLAQKSMRRSIYLRHAHEKLVEFVQIFDGPSVTECYMRENSVKPHQALALANSPLTVEGSSKLAKRLHDETGGLPESFIEEAYLTILNRRPIPEEAALCRKYLGNGQPDSTTPATLPRCEKLINVLFNHNDFIAIR
;
A
#
# COMPACT_ATOMS: atom_id res chain seq x y z
N MET A 1 -1.22 16.26 0.82
CA MET A 1 -0.51 14.97 0.85
C MET A 1 0.15 14.69 2.20
N LEU A 2 1.17 15.47 2.67
CA LEU A 2 1.84 15.18 3.97
C LEU A 2 0.86 15.22 5.15
N VAL A 3 0.00 16.25 5.22
CA VAL A 3 -1.02 16.36 6.26
C VAL A 3 -1.98 15.16 6.24
N GLU A 4 -2.38 14.70 5.06
CA GLU A 4 -3.23 13.52 4.89
C GLU A 4 -2.50 12.22 5.29
N MET A 5 -1.21 12.10 4.99
CA MET A 5 -0.41 10.93 5.41
C MET A 5 -0.39 10.77 6.95
N LEU A 6 -0.40 11.87 7.67
CA LEU A 6 -0.33 11.90 9.13
C LEU A 6 -1.69 11.93 9.82
N ALA A 7 -2.69 12.58 9.21
CA ALA A 7 -3.94 12.93 9.88
C ALA A 7 -5.16 13.09 8.96
N ALA A 8 -5.26 12.36 7.82
CA ALA A 8 -6.45 12.46 6.96
C ALA A 8 -7.72 12.04 7.68
N ASP A 9 -7.63 11.06 8.59
CA ASP A 9 -8.74 10.59 9.40
C ASP A 9 -9.26 11.63 10.41
N GLU A 10 -8.43 12.64 10.75
CA GLU A 10 -8.79 13.79 11.58
C GLU A 10 -9.22 15.00 10.72
N LEU A 11 -8.60 15.19 9.56
CA LEU A 11 -8.81 16.37 8.70
C LEU A 11 -10.04 16.23 7.78
N VAL A 12 -10.17 15.08 7.13
CA VAL A 12 -11.21 14.77 6.13
C VAL A 12 -11.73 13.35 6.32
N PRO A 13 -12.37 13.07 7.46
CA PRO A 13 -12.69 11.71 7.91
C PRO A 13 -13.66 10.95 7.00
N GLU A 14 -14.31 11.62 6.05
CA GLU A 14 -15.26 11.02 5.10
C GLU A 14 -14.66 10.79 3.70
N ASP A 15 -13.53 11.40 3.40
CA ASP A 15 -12.86 11.24 2.11
C ASP A 15 -12.03 9.94 2.08
N ALA A 16 -12.58 8.91 1.45
CA ALA A 16 -11.95 7.60 1.36
C ALA A 16 -10.60 7.63 0.60
N ASP A 17 -10.42 8.52 -0.36
CA ASP A 17 -9.19 8.61 -1.13
C ASP A 17 -8.09 9.32 -0.33
N ALA A 18 -8.43 10.40 0.38
CA ALA A 18 -7.50 11.06 1.30
C ALA A 18 -7.10 10.15 2.47
N ILE A 19 -8.04 9.38 3.04
CA ILE A 19 -7.79 8.43 4.13
C ILE A 19 -6.77 7.36 3.73
N ARG A 20 -6.71 6.95 2.46
CA ARG A 20 -5.68 6.01 1.96
C ARG A 20 -4.27 6.49 2.25
N ALA A 21 -4.03 7.80 2.34
CA ALA A 21 -2.74 8.37 2.68
C ALA A 21 -2.27 7.98 4.09
N THR A 22 -3.19 7.71 5.05
CA THR A 22 -2.83 7.20 6.39
C THR A 22 -2.23 5.80 6.35
N GLY A 23 -2.22 5.14 5.18
CA GLY A 23 -1.43 3.94 4.91
C GLY A 23 0.06 4.11 5.20
N PHE A 24 0.58 5.35 5.17
CA PHE A 24 1.92 5.67 5.67
C PHE A 24 2.11 5.24 7.13
N LEU A 25 1.18 5.58 8.01
CA LEU A 25 1.20 5.16 9.41
C LEU A 25 0.99 3.64 9.57
N ALA A 26 0.14 3.04 8.75
CA ALA A 26 -0.10 1.60 8.74
C ALA A 26 1.15 0.79 8.36
N ARG A 27 1.99 1.29 7.46
CA ARG A 27 3.25 0.62 7.06
C ARG A 27 4.26 0.50 8.20
N ASN A 28 4.19 1.37 9.18
CA ASN A 28 5.07 1.31 10.35
C ASN A 28 4.61 0.28 11.39
N PHE A 29 3.49 -0.43 11.14
CA PHE A 29 2.94 -1.41 12.06
C PHE A 29 3.92 -2.53 12.38
N PHE A 30 4.11 -2.78 13.68
CA PHE A 30 4.80 -3.93 14.25
C PHE A 30 3.93 -4.56 15.32
N ARG A 31 4.09 -5.86 15.58
CA ARG A 31 3.37 -6.56 16.66
C ARG A 31 3.73 -6.01 18.03
N ASP A 32 4.99 -5.69 18.20
CA ASP A 32 5.51 -4.99 19.36
C ASP A 32 5.16 -3.50 19.26
N ARG A 33 4.50 -2.98 20.30
CA ARG A 33 4.02 -1.59 20.31
C ARG A 33 5.14 -0.59 20.41
N ASP A 34 6.20 -0.91 21.16
CA ASP A 34 7.35 -0.03 21.33
C ASP A 34 8.10 0.14 20.02
N ALA A 35 8.44 -0.98 19.37
CA ALA A 35 9.08 -0.97 18.06
C ALA A 35 8.22 -0.25 17.00
N TRP A 36 6.90 -0.38 17.07
CA TRP A 36 6.00 0.34 16.17
C TRP A 36 6.10 1.87 16.38
N MET A 37 6.05 2.34 17.62
CA MET A 37 6.15 3.76 17.94
C MET A 37 7.53 4.31 17.58
N ASP A 38 8.60 3.57 17.84
CA ASP A 38 9.96 3.94 17.45
C ASP A 38 10.08 4.14 15.94
N ASN A 39 9.55 3.20 15.15
CA ASN A 39 9.55 3.32 13.70
C ASN A 39 8.79 4.56 13.20
N VAL A 40 7.62 4.85 13.80
CA VAL A 40 6.85 6.04 13.41
C VAL A 40 7.63 7.32 13.72
N VAL A 41 8.20 7.46 14.92
CA VAL A 41 9.02 8.63 15.27
C VAL A 41 10.23 8.72 14.34
N LYS A 42 10.95 7.62 14.13
CA LYS A 42 12.11 7.55 13.24
C LYS A 42 11.75 8.00 11.83
N HIS A 43 10.75 7.38 11.21
CA HIS A 43 10.45 7.65 9.80
C HIS A 43 9.77 9.01 9.57
N THR A 44 9.03 9.52 10.53
CA THR A 44 8.48 10.88 10.43
C THR A 44 9.56 11.94 10.60
N SER A 45 10.47 11.77 11.55
CA SER A 45 11.57 12.74 11.76
C SER A 45 12.59 12.71 10.64
N GLN A 46 13.06 11.55 10.21
CA GLN A 46 14.03 11.44 9.12
C GLN A 46 13.42 11.81 7.76
N GLY A 47 12.21 11.34 7.47
CA GLY A 47 11.58 11.55 6.17
C GLY A 47 11.05 12.95 5.93
N PHE A 48 10.61 13.66 6.97
CA PHE A 48 10.01 14.98 6.82
C PHE A 48 10.87 16.12 7.39
N LEU A 49 11.71 15.83 8.38
CA LEU A 49 12.53 16.85 9.03
C LEU A 49 14.04 16.64 8.78
N GLY A 50 14.44 15.49 8.23
CA GLY A 50 15.85 15.16 8.07
C GLY A 50 16.60 15.11 9.41
N LEU A 51 15.96 14.63 10.49
CA LEU A 51 16.56 14.54 11.82
C LEU A 51 16.51 13.12 12.37
N THR A 52 17.59 12.74 13.04
CA THR A 52 17.73 11.41 13.65
C THR A 52 17.21 11.37 15.10
N VAL A 53 16.00 11.90 15.31
CA VAL A 53 15.35 11.99 16.63
C VAL A 53 15.31 10.65 17.37
N GLY A 54 15.23 9.53 16.66
CA GLY A 54 15.27 8.19 17.24
C GLY A 54 16.54 7.89 18.08
N CYS A 55 17.65 8.59 17.83
CA CYS A 55 18.88 8.49 18.65
C CYS A 55 18.66 8.98 20.08
N ALA A 56 17.71 9.87 20.29
CA ALA A 56 17.38 10.42 21.61
C ALA A 56 16.47 9.50 22.47
N LYS A 57 16.16 8.26 22.03
CA LYS A 57 15.35 7.32 22.81
C LYS A 57 15.97 6.96 24.16
N CYS A 58 17.30 6.76 24.21
CA CYS A 58 18.00 6.21 25.38
C CYS A 58 18.73 7.27 26.21
N HIS A 59 19.15 8.37 25.58
CA HIS A 59 19.89 9.49 26.15
C HIS A 59 19.70 10.73 25.27
N ASP A 60 20.12 11.89 25.70
CA ASP A 60 20.08 13.09 24.86
C ASP A 60 20.87 12.89 23.56
N HIS A 61 20.40 13.47 22.45
CA HIS A 61 21.04 13.32 21.15
C HIS A 61 22.48 13.82 21.17
N MET A 62 23.40 13.06 20.57
CA MET A 62 24.83 13.33 20.69
C MET A 62 25.27 14.62 19.97
N TYR A 63 24.61 14.98 18.88
CA TYR A 63 25.01 16.08 18.00
C TYR A 63 24.00 17.22 17.95
N ASP A 64 22.70 16.91 18.10
CA ASP A 64 21.61 17.86 17.97
C ASP A 64 21.06 18.26 19.34
N PRO A 65 20.53 19.48 19.49
CA PRO A 65 19.89 19.92 20.72
C PRO A 65 18.49 19.30 20.88
N ILE A 66 18.45 17.99 20.94
CA ILE A 66 17.25 17.15 21.10
C ILE A 66 17.45 16.29 22.34
N SER A 67 16.68 16.56 23.37
CA SER A 67 16.74 15.79 24.61
C SER A 67 16.00 14.44 24.49
N GLN A 68 16.30 13.53 25.39
CA GLN A 68 15.51 12.29 25.53
C GLN A 68 14.03 12.62 25.76
N ARG A 69 13.72 13.68 26.49
CA ARG A 69 12.35 14.14 26.72
C ARG A 69 11.67 14.59 25.42
N ASP A 70 12.38 15.24 24.50
CA ASP A 70 11.84 15.62 23.18
C ASP A 70 11.45 14.40 22.34
N TYR A 71 12.26 13.33 22.39
CA TYR A 71 11.89 12.07 21.74
C TYR A 71 10.56 11.54 22.27
N TYR A 72 10.37 11.48 23.60
CA TYR A 72 9.12 10.98 24.18
C TYR A 72 7.95 11.95 23.97
N SER A 73 8.19 13.24 23.89
CA SER A 73 7.17 14.22 23.50
C SER A 73 6.68 14.00 22.06
N MET A 74 7.59 13.76 21.12
CA MET A 74 7.22 13.36 19.76
C MET A 74 6.51 12.01 19.71
N ARG A 75 6.99 11.02 20.48
CA ARG A 75 6.32 9.73 20.62
C ARG A 75 4.91 9.88 21.15
N ALA A 76 4.67 10.77 22.12
CA ALA A 76 3.35 11.02 22.69
C ALA A 76 2.32 11.53 21.67
N ILE A 77 2.76 12.08 20.54
CA ILE A 77 1.87 12.42 19.41
C ILE A 77 1.24 11.18 18.83
N PHE A 78 2.01 10.07 18.76
CA PHE A 78 1.62 8.84 18.09
C PHE A 78 1.16 7.72 19.03
N ASP A 79 1.41 7.79 20.33
CA ASP A 79 1.12 6.70 21.28
C ASP A 79 -0.36 6.27 21.33
N ARG A 80 -1.25 7.07 20.78
CA ARG A 80 -2.71 6.84 20.82
C ARG A 80 -3.28 6.28 19.55
N TYR A 81 -2.59 6.40 18.42
CA TYR A 81 -3.13 5.90 17.19
C TYR A 81 -3.04 4.38 17.10
N ASN A 82 -3.98 3.83 16.40
CA ASN A 82 -4.00 2.45 15.94
C ASN A 82 -4.42 2.44 14.46
N VAL A 83 -4.42 1.28 13.84
CA VAL A 83 -4.83 1.10 12.45
C VAL A 83 -5.96 0.09 12.38
N ARG A 84 -6.97 0.41 11.60
CA ARG A 84 -8.04 -0.51 11.22
C ARG A 84 -8.14 -0.60 9.71
N THR A 85 -8.92 -1.56 9.22
CA THR A 85 -9.24 -1.68 7.81
C THR A 85 -10.71 -1.35 7.59
N ASP A 86 -10.99 -0.29 6.86
CA ASP A 86 -12.34 0.10 6.47
C ASP A 86 -12.77 -0.62 5.19
N ARG A 87 -14.08 -0.89 5.04
CA ARG A 87 -14.66 -1.51 3.85
C ARG A 87 -14.62 -0.58 2.63
N ILE A 88 -14.57 -1.19 1.46
CA ILE A 88 -14.79 -0.55 0.15
C ILE A 88 -16.15 -1.03 -0.38
N ALA A 89 -16.90 -0.16 -1.04
CA ALA A 89 -18.19 -0.50 -1.64
C ALA A 89 -18.04 -1.71 -2.60
N GLY A 90 -18.97 -2.65 -2.48
CA GLY A 90 -18.98 -3.88 -3.26
C GLY A 90 -17.97 -4.96 -2.82
N VAL A 91 -17.17 -4.71 -1.78
CA VAL A 91 -16.15 -5.67 -1.29
C VAL A 91 -16.43 -6.02 0.18
N LEU A 92 -16.87 -7.26 0.40
CA LEU A 92 -17.20 -7.74 1.75
C LEU A 92 -15.98 -8.21 2.54
N ASP A 93 -14.94 -8.68 1.86
CA ASP A 93 -13.71 -9.19 2.48
C ASP A 93 -12.67 -8.08 2.61
N VAL A 94 -12.66 -7.40 3.76
CA VAL A 94 -11.70 -6.33 4.08
C VAL A 94 -10.24 -6.78 4.09
N ALA A 95 -9.97 -8.08 4.26
CA ALA A 95 -8.61 -8.61 4.24
C ALA A 95 -8.00 -8.59 2.84
N LYS A 96 -8.82 -8.62 1.80
CA LYS A 96 -8.37 -8.58 0.40
C LYS A 96 -8.25 -7.17 -0.14
N ASN A 97 -9.21 -6.30 0.16
CA ASN A 97 -9.34 -5.00 -0.48
C ASN A 97 -9.87 -3.90 0.47
N GLY A 98 -9.42 -3.88 1.71
CA GLY A 98 -9.78 -2.82 2.64
C GLY A 98 -8.90 -1.58 2.51
N ILE A 99 -9.35 -0.47 3.07
CA ILE A 99 -8.59 0.77 3.17
C ILE A 99 -7.97 0.85 4.56
N PRO A 100 -6.64 0.90 4.71
CA PRO A 100 -6.01 1.16 6.00
C PRO A 100 -6.39 2.57 6.47
N ARG A 101 -6.83 2.69 7.71
CA ARG A 101 -7.20 3.94 8.35
C ARG A 101 -6.58 4.02 9.73
N ALA A 102 -5.84 5.08 9.98
CA ALA A 102 -5.43 5.44 11.33
C ALA A 102 -6.62 5.95 12.15
N TYR A 103 -6.61 5.73 13.45
CA TYR A 103 -7.59 6.27 14.39
C TYR A 103 -7.00 6.28 15.81
N ASP A 104 -7.49 7.13 16.69
CA ASP A 104 -7.08 7.12 18.10
C ASP A 104 -7.90 6.11 18.89
N ASN A 105 -7.25 5.18 19.58
CA ASN A 105 -7.92 4.15 20.38
C ASN A 105 -8.14 4.55 21.84
N SER A 106 -7.50 5.63 22.29
CA SER A 106 -7.63 6.17 23.64
C SER A 106 -7.34 7.67 23.65
N LEU A 107 -8.15 8.43 24.36
CA LEU A 107 -7.94 9.88 24.55
C LEU A 107 -7.14 10.20 25.81
N THR A 108 -7.10 9.30 26.80
CA THR A 108 -6.62 9.56 28.17
C THR A 108 -5.29 8.89 28.52
N ALA A 109 -4.83 7.92 27.72
CA ALA A 109 -3.62 7.21 28.07
C ALA A 109 -2.37 8.12 28.01
N GLN A 110 -1.41 7.94 28.91
CA GLN A 110 -0.23 8.78 29.12
C GLN A 110 1.02 8.13 28.49
N THR A 111 1.95 8.95 28.07
CA THR A 111 3.29 8.54 27.63
C THR A 111 4.28 8.80 28.76
N TRP A 112 5.21 7.89 28.95
CA TRP A 112 6.22 7.94 29.98
C TRP A 112 7.60 7.94 29.38
N LEU A 113 8.55 8.55 30.07
CA LEU A 113 9.97 8.36 29.78
C LEU A 113 10.39 6.97 30.21
N PHE A 114 11.19 6.29 29.40
CA PHE A 114 11.75 4.97 29.73
C PHE A 114 13.21 5.11 30.17
N GLU A 115 13.55 4.49 31.29
CA GLU A 115 14.94 4.48 31.79
C GLU A 115 15.85 3.83 30.75
N SER A 116 16.82 4.56 30.22
CA SER A 116 17.72 4.11 29.15
C SER A 116 17.00 3.55 27.90
N GLY A 117 15.78 4.01 27.63
CA GLY A 117 14.99 3.54 26.48
C GLY A 117 14.32 2.18 26.64
N ASP A 118 14.38 1.53 27.83
CA ASP A 118 13.77 0.23 28.10
C ASP A 118 12.27 0.40 28.46
N GLU A 119 11.38 -0.04 27.59
CA GLU A 119 9.92 0.04 27.77
C GLU A 119 9.40 -0.68 29.04
N ARG A 120 10.14 -1.66 29.54
CA ARG A 120 9.82 -2.38 30.78
C ARG A 120 10.08 -1.55 32.03
N ARG A 121 10.76 -0.41 31.88
CA ARG A 121 11.17 0.49 32.98
C ARG A 121 10.65 1.91 32.78
N PRO A 122 9.30 2.08 32.74
CA PRO A 122 8.70 3.42 32.59
C PRO A 122 8.84 4.21 33.90
N LEU A 123 9.26 5.45 33.79
CA LEU A 123 9.30 6.41 34.90
C LEU A 123 7.91 7.07 35.02
N LYS A 124 7.04 6.50 35.86
CA LYS A 124 5.62 6.85 35.94
C LYS A 124 5.30 8.11 36.76
N ASP A 125 6.30 8.72 37.35
CA ASP A 125 6.13 9.91 38.19
C ASP A 125 5.95 11.20 37.38
N ASP A 126 6.32 11.18 36.10
CA ASP A 126 6.26 12.32 35.20
C ASP A 126 5.73 11.93 33.82
N ALA A 127 4.47 12.27 33.55
CA ALA A 127 3.85 12.06 32.25
C ALA A 127 4.39 13.05 31.23
N ILE A 128 4.87 12.54 30.10
CA ILE A 128 5.41 13.35 29.01
C ILE A 128 4.27 13.85 28.11
N PRO A 129 4.06 15.16 28.00
CA PRO A 129 3.07 15.72 27.10
C PRO A 129 3.51 15.55 25.62
N PRO A 130 2.55 15.45 24.67
CA PRO A 130 2.88 15.51 23.26
C PRO A 130 3.47 16.87 22.88
N GLY A 131 4.54 16.86 22.09
CA GLY A 131 5.27 18.06 21.70
C GLY A 131 6.27 17.80 20.59
N VAL A 132 6.95 18.86 20.19
CA VAL A 132 8.01 18.87 19.19
C VAL A 132 9.29 19.42 19.82
N PRO A 133 10.50 19.12 19.29
CA PRO A 133 11.73 19.66 19.84
C PRO A 133 11.72 21.19 19.88
N GLY A 134 11.92 21.77 21.06
CA GLY A 134 11.86 23.22 21.26
C GLY A 134 12.88 23.99 20.44
N SER A 135 14.02 23.36 20.09
CA SER A 135 15.06 23.91 19.22
C SER A 135 14.59 24.22 17.79
N LEU A 136 13.51 23.59 17.31
CA LEU A 136 12.96 23.82 15.97
C LEU A 136 11.96 24.99 15.92
N GLY A 137 11.52 25.47 17.08
CA GLY A 137 10.55 26.59 17.17
C GLY A 137 9.18 26.26 16.57
N GLY A 138 8.38 27.29 16.32
CA GLY A 138 7.02 27.19 15.80
C GLY A 138 5.96 26.99 16.89
N SER A 139 4.68 27.16 16.53
CA SER A 139 3.55 26.93 17.41
C SER A 139 3.04 25.49 17.25
N PHE A 140 2.86 24.80 18.36
CA PHE A 140 2.28 23.46 18.42
C PHE A 140 1.04 23.50 19.30
N SER A 141 -0.14 23.55 18.68
CA SER A 141 -1.42 23.61 19.38
C SER A 141 -2.25 22.38 19.07
N ILE A 142 -2.68 21.70 20.11
CA ILE A 142 -3.50 20.47 20.00
C ILE A 142 -4.94 20.83 20.31
N GLU A 143 -5.83 20.51 19.37
CA GLU A 143 -7.26 20.67 19.49
C GLU A 143 -7.94 19.33 19.21
N PRO A 144 -8.78 18.82 20.14
CA PRO A 144 -9.57 17.63 19.88
C PRO A 144 -10.47 17.81 18.65
N VAL A 145 -10.60 16.74 17.86
CA VAL A 145 -11.40 16.74 16.63
C VAL A 145 -12.64 15.88 16.83
N SER A 146 -13.83 16.46 16.70
CA SER A 146 -15.07 15.70 16.63
C SER A 146 -15.16 14.96 15.30
N LEU A 147 -15.44 13.68 15.35
CA LEU A 147 -15.50 12.81 14.17
C LEU A 147 -16.96 12.54 13.79
N PRO A 148 -17.27 12.44 12.48
CA PRO A 148 -18.61 12.11 12.03
C PRO A 148 -18.97 10.67 12.43
N LEU A 149 -20.27 10.38 12.47
CA LEU A 149 -20.83 9.08 12.84
C LEU A 149 -20.13 7.91 12.11
N PHE A 150 -19.88 8.07 10.82
CA PHE A 150 -19.25 7.02 9.99
C PHE A 150 -17.77 6.78 10.27
N ALA A 151 -17.11 7.69 10.98
CA ALA A 151 -15.78 7.46 11.48
C ALA A 151 -15.78 6.59 12.74
N SER A 152 -16.74 6.80 13.64
CA SER A 152 -16.91 6.00 14.86
C SER A 152 -17.65 4.68 14.63
N LYS A 153 -18.63 4.67 13.73
CA LYS A 153 -19.44 3.49 13.37
C LYS A 153 -19.38 3.21 11.86
N PRO A 154 -18.26 2.70 11.33
CA PRO A 154 -18.05 2.54 9.88
C PRO A 154 -19.07 1.61 9.21
N ASP A 155 -19.65 0.68 9.97
CA ASP A 155 -20.66 -0.24 9.48
C ASP A 155 -22.04 0.42 9.29
N ARG A 156 -22.22 1.68 9.69
CA ARG A 156 -23.44 2.49 9.49
C ARG A 156 -23.47 3.21 8.12
N ARG A 157 -22.38 3.18 7.35
CA ARG A 157 -22.31 3.79 6.00
C ARG A 157 -23.33 3.17 5.06
N ASP A 158 -23.95 3.97 4.21
CA ASP A 158 -25.03 3.53 3.31
C ASP A 158 -24.61 2.44 2.32
N PHE A 159 -23.37 2.52 1.82
CA PHE A 159 -22.87 1.45 0.95
C PHE A 159 -22.71 0.12 1.68
N VAL A 160 -22.36 0.12 2.98
CA VAL A 160 -22.26 -1.10 3.79
C VAL A 160 -23.63 -1.72 3.98
N LYS A 161 -24.66 -0.90 4.24
CA LYS A 161 -26.05 -1.36 4.33
C LYS A 161 -26.49 -2.01 3.01
N ARG A 162 -26.22 -1.33 1.86
CA ARG A 162 -26.54 -1.88 0.53
C ARG A 162 -25.82 -3.19 0.24
N ASP A 163 -24.52 -3.29 0.54
CA ASP A 163 -23.74 -4.50 0.32
C ASP A 163 -24.25 -5.68 1.17
N LEU A 164 -24.68 -5.43 2.41
CA LEU A 164 -25.26 -6.45 3.27
C LEU A 164 -26.62 -6.93 2.75
N ILE A 165 -27.48 -6.02 2.29
CA ILE A 165 -28.77 -6.37 1.67
C ILE A 165 -28.52 -7.19 0.40
N ALA A 166 -27.65 -6.74 -0.49
CA ALA A 166 -27.32 -7.46 -1.72
C ALA A 166 -26.77 -8.88 -1.46
N GLN A 167 -25.97 -9.03 -0.39
CA GLN A 167 -25.49 -10.33 0.04
C GLN A 167 -26.64 -11.24 0.53
N ALA A 168 -27.59 -10.71 1.30
CA ALA A 168 -28.72 -11.45 1.78
C ALA A 168 -29.70 -11.80 0.63
N GLU A 169 -29.95 -10.89 -0.32
CA GLU A 169 -30.72 -11.13 -1.52
C GLU A 169 -30.10 -12.23 -2.40
N LYS A 170 -28.77 -12.21 -2.53
CA LYS A 170 -28.05 -13.28 -3.21
C LYS A 170 -28.23 -14.63 -2.51
N ALA A 171 -28.20 -14.65 -1.17
CA ALA A 171 -28.46 -15.88 -0.41
C ALA A 171 -29.89 -16.41 -0.63
N VAL A 172 -30.88 -15.52 -0.81
CA VAL A 172 -32.25 -15.89 -1.20
C VAL A 172 -32.26 -16.50 -2.60
N ALA A 173 -31.59 -15.86 -3.58
CA ALA A 173 -31.53 -16.36 -4.95
C ALA A 173 -30.80 -17.70 -5.09
N ASP A 174 -29.77 -17.92 -4.28
CA ASP A 174 -28.95 -19.15 -4.29
C ASP A 174 -29.60 -20.31 -3.47
N ALA A 175 -30.68 -20.05 -2.72
CA ALA A 175 -31.33 -21.01 -1.85
C ALA A 175 -31.99 -22.14 -2.65
N LYS A 176 -31.67 -23.38 -2.28
CA LYS A 176 -32.22 -24.58 -2.95
C LYS A 176 -33.22 -25.29 -2.03
N GLY A 177 -34.47 -25.32 -2.46
CA GLY A 177 -35.58 -25.92 -1.74
C GLY A 177 -36.31 -24.95 -0.81
N GLU A 178 -37.55 -25.28 -0.48
CA GLU A 178 -38.47 -24.42 0.21
C GLU A 178 -37.98 -24.00 1.61
N ILE A 179 -37.43 -24.93 2.39
CA ILE A 179 -36.94 -24.65 3.77
C ILE A 179 -35.74 -23.70 3.74
N ALA A 180 -34.81 -23.87 2.77
CA ALA A 180 -33.67 -22.98 2.63
C ALA A 180 -34.10 -21.57 2.18
N LEU A 181 -35.09 -21.48 1.28
CA LEU A 181 -35.66 -20.23 0.81
C LEU A 181 -36.38 -19.48 1.96
N GLN A 182 -37.17 -20.18 2.77
CA GLN A 182 -37.83 -19.61 3.93
C GLN A 182 -36.82 -19.04 4.93
N ALA A 183 -35.75 -19.78 5.22
CA ALA A 183 -34.70 -19.31 6.13
C ALA A 183 -33.96 -18.07 5.56
N ALA A 184 -33.61 -18.06 4.27
CA ALA A 184 -32.96 -16.94 3.63
C ALA A 184 -33.84 -15.68 3.62
N ASN A 185 -35.15 -15.81 3.32
CA ASN A 185 -36.11 -14.69 3.34
C ASN A 185 -36.31 -14.15 4.76
N ALA A 186 -36.43 -15.00 5.78
CA ALA A 186 -36.55 -14.56 7.17
C ALA A 186 -35.31 -13.78 7.64
N ASN A 187 -34.11 -14.24 7.27
CA ASN A 187 -32.87 -13.54 7.56
C ASN A 187 -32.76 -12.19 6.84
N LEU A 188 -33.19 -12.11 5.59
CA LEU A 188 -33.23 -10.83 4.85
C LEU A 188 -34.19 -9.84 5.51
N ALA A 189 -35.41 -10.29 5.89
CA ALA A 189 -36.39 -9.45 6.56
C ALA A 189 -35.87 -8.92 7.91
N ALA A 190 -35.26 -9.78 8.72
CA ALA A 190 -34.64 -9.39 9.99
C ALA A 190 -33.45 -8.41 9.77
N LEU A 191 -32.64 -8.60 8.73
CA LEU A 191 -31.56 -7.69 8.37
C LEU A 191 -32.10 -6.31 7.98
N ILE A 192 -33.10 -6.23 7.14
CA ILE A 192 -33.71 -4.96 6.72
C ILE A 192 -34.25 -4.22 7.96
N ALA A 193 -34.98 -4.91 8.82
CA ALA A 193 -35.57 -4.29 10.02
C ALA A 193 -34.50 -3.79 11.02
N VAL A 194 -33.36 -4.49 11.18
CA VAL A 194 -32.28 -3.98 12.04
C VAL A 194 -31.59 -2.77 11.41
N LEU A 195 -31.46 -2.70 10.09
CA LEU A 195 -30.92 -1.53 9.41
C LEU A 195 -31.85 -0.31 9.49
N GLU A 196 -33.18 -0.52 9.46
CA GLU A 196 -34.18 0.54 9.66
C GLU A 196 -34.11 1.12 11.09
N ILE A 197 -34.03 0.28 12.12
CA ILE A 197 -33.92 0.76 13.50
C ILE A 197 -32.59 1.49 13.74
N GLU A 198 -31.51 1.06 13.08
CA GLU A 198 -30.23 1.74 13.11
C GLU A 198 -30.31 3.17 12.56
N VAL A 199 -31.14 3.41 11.56
CA VAL A 199 -31.38 4.76 11.00
C VAL A 199 -32.10 5.65 12.00
N LEU A 200 -33.13 5.11 12.69
CA LEU A 200 -33.83 5.85 13.73
C LEU A 200 -32.92 6.22 14.90
N GLU A 201 -32.08 5.28 15.33
CA GLU A 201 -31.10 5.55 16.40
C GLU A 201 -30.07 6.62 16.02
N ASP A 202 -29.55 6.55 14.80
CA ASP A 202 -28.57 7.53 14.27
C ASP A 202 -29.20 8.92 14.06
N GLY A 203 -30.53 8.98 13.81
CA GLY A 203 -31.32 10.20 13.73
C GLY A 203 -31.67 10.83 15.09
N GLY A 204 -31.40 10.14 16.19
CA GLY A 204 -31.74 10.60 17.54
C GLY A 204 -33.15 10.24 17.98
N ASP A 205 -33.89 9.44 17.21
CA ASP A 205 -35.29 9.03 17.48
C ASP A 205 -35.41 7.79 18.38
N LYS A 206 -34.34 7.44 19.08
CA LYS A 206 -34.34 6.32 20.04
C LYS A 206 -35.39 6.58 21.11
N ASP A 207 -36.15 5.54 21.44
CA ASP A 207 -37.26 5.54 22.39
C ASP A 207 -38.51 6.34 21.94
N SER A 208 -38.55 6.83 20.69
CA SER A 208 -39.76 7.36 20.08
C SER A 208 -40.81 6.26 19.84
N GLU A 209 -42.06 6.66 19.54
CA GLU A 209 -43.13 5.70 19.20
C GLU A 209 -42.77 4.90 17.93
N ALA A 210 -42.16 5.57 16.92
CA ALA A 210 -41.66 4.94 15.70
C ALA A 210 -40.58 3.89 15.99
N TRP A 211 -39.58 4.25 16.82
CA TRP A 211 -38.53 3.33 17.23
C TRP A 211 -39.09 2.15 18.04
N THR A 212 -40.02 2.41 18.96
CA THR A 212 -40.68 1.36 19.77
C THR A 212 -41.41 0.35 18.92
N SER A 213 -42.15 0.82 17.91
CA SER A 213 -42.87 -0.02 16.94
C SER A 213 -41.89 -0.84 16.09
N ALA A 214 -40.86 -0.20 15.54
CA ALA A 214 -39.82 -0.86 14.76
C ALA A 214 -39.04 -1.91 15.57
N ALA A 215 -38.73 -1.62 16.85
CA ALA A 215 -38.03 -2.55 17.74
C ALA A 215 -38.84 -3.81 18.01
N LYS A 216 -40.15 -3.69 18.28
CA LYS A 216 -41.05 -4.84 18.46
C LYS A 216 -41.12 -5.69 17.20
N LYS A 217 -41.33 -5.06 16.04
CA LYS A 217 -41.32 -5.75 14.73
C LYS A 217 -40.00 -6.48 14.46
N LEU A 218 -38.86 -5.84 14.77
CA LEU A 218 -37.55 -6.46 14.63
C LEU A 218 -37.39 -7.70 15.50
N VAL A 219 -37.85 -7.66 16.78
CA VAL A 219 -37.82 -8.83 17.68
C VAL A 219 -38.63 -9.99 17.10
N GLU A 220 -39.82 -9.73 16.54
CA GLU A 220 -40.63 -10.76 15.87
C GLU A 220 -39.91 -11.38 14.71
N LEU A 221 -39.38 -10.55 13.78
CA LEU A 221 -38.63 -11.03 12.62
C LEU A 221 -37.35 -11.79 12.97
N GLN A 222 -36.65 -11.37 14.02
CA GLN A 222 -35.48 -12.09 14.50
C GLN A 222 -35.83 -13.46 15.05
N ARG A 223 -36.95 -13.59 15.78
CA ARG A 223 -37.44 -14.88 16.29
C ARG A 223 -37.85 -15.80 15.14
N GLU A 224 -38.53 -15.29 14.12
CA GLU A 224 -38.88 -16.04 12.91
C GLU A 224 -37.63 -16.50 12.16
N ALA A 225 -36.63 -15.65 12.04
CA ALA A 225 -35.35 -16.01 11.41
C ALA A 225 -34.63 -17.13 12.17
N VAL A 226 -34.60 -17.06 13.52
CA VAL A 226 -34.01 -18.11 14.35
C VAL A 226 -34.73 -19.45 14.21
N VAL A 227 -36.06 -19.46 14.13
CA VAL A 227 -36.84 -20.68 13.88
C VAL A 227 -36.59 -21.24 12.50
N SER A 228 -36.62 -20.39 11.47
CA SER A 228 -36.40 -20.80 10.09
C SER A 228 -34.98 -21.34 9.87
N ASP A 229 -33.97 -20.72 10.48
CA ASP A 229 -32.59 -21.23 10.50
C ASP A 229 -32.46 -22.59 11.19
N ALA A 230 -33.16 -22.76 12.33
CA ALA A 230 -33.14 -24.03 13.05
C ALA A 230 -33.79 -25.16 12.23
N ARG A 231 -34.89 -24.87 11.53
CA ARG A 231 -35.55 -25.81 10.60
C ARG A 231 -34.64 -26.18 9.44
N TRP A 232 -33.98 -25.18 8.84
CA TRP A 232 -33.02 -25.43 7.76
C TRP A 232 -31.81 -26.27 8.22
N LYS A 233 -31.25 -25.99 9.39
CA LYS A 233 -30.17 -26.79 9.99
C LYS A 233 -30.61 -28.23 10.28
N LEU A 234 -31.84 -28.42 10.75
CA LEU A 234 -32.41 -29.73 11.00
C LEU A 234 -32.53 -30.52 9.68
N ALA A 235 -33.18 -29.95 8.66
CA ALA A 235 -33.35 -30.58 7.35
C ALA A 235 -31.99 -30.91 6.69
N THR A 236 -31.00 -30.00 6.80
CA THR A 236 -29.64 -30.22 6.30
C THR A 236 -28.96 -31.37 7.05
N GLY A 237 -29.13 -31.44 8.36
CA GLY A 237 -28.61 -32.50 9.21
C GLY A 237 -29.23 -33.88 8.85
N GLU A 238 -30.54 -33.92 8.65
CA GLU A 238 -31.27 -35.16 8.24
C GLU A 238 -30.81 -35.64 6.87
N ALA A 239 -30.63 -34.71 5.92
CA ALA A 239 -30.05 -35.06 4.60
C ALA A 239 -28.60 -35.58 4.72
N ALA A 240 -27.80 -35.04 5.64
CA ALA A 240 -26.46 -35.54 5.89
C ALA A 240 -26.45 -36.93 6.55
N VAL A 241 -27.41 -37.22 7.43
CA VAL A 241 -27.61 -38.56 8.00
C VAL A 241 -27.94 -39.54 6.87
N ALA A 242 -28.95 -39.27 6.03
CA ALA A 242 -29.33 -40.11 4.92
C ALA A 242 -28.17 -40.41 3.95
N LYS A 243 -27.38 -39.36 3.61
CA LYS A 243 -26.19 -39.51 2.76
C LYS A 243 -25.11 -40.37 3.42
N SER A 244 -24.88 -40.21 4.72
CA SER A 244 -23.89 -41.00 5.45
C SER A 244 -24.31 -42.45 5.65
N ASP A 245 -25.60 -42.71 5.85
CA ASP A 245 -26.18 -44.07 5.91
C ASP A 245 -26.02 -44.78 4.56
N ALA A 246 -26.33 -44.12 3.45
CA ALA A 246 -26.15 -44.66 2.12
C ALA A 246 -24.67 -44.98 1.81
N ALA A 247 -23.75 -44.08 2.24
CA ALA A 247 -22.31 -44.27 2.09
C ALA A 247 -21.81 -45.46 2.93
N LEU A 248 -22.33 -45.64 4.16
CA LEU A 248 -22.02 -46.77 5.03
C LEU A 248 -22.50 -48.08 4.41
N ALA A 249 -23.75 -48.15 3.96
CA ALA A 249 -24.32 -49.33 3.28
C ALA A 249 -23.49 -49.74 2.06
N LYS A 250 -23.05 -48.76 1.26
CA LYS A 250 -22.18 -49.04 0.10
C LYS A 250 -20.81 -49.57 0.54
N ALA A 251 -20.17 -48.95 1.53
CA ALA A 251 -18.84 -49.36 2.01
C ALA A 251 -18.85 -50.79 2.60
N VAL A 252 -19.92 -51.17 3.29
CA VAL A 252 -20.16 -52.54 3.80
C VAL A 252 -20.33 -53.53 2.63
N LYS A 253 -21.12 -53.16 1.63
CA LYS A 253 -21.31 -54.01 0.43
C LYS A 253 -20.00 -54.24 -0.32
N ASP A 254 -19.20 -53.20 -0.45
CA ASP A 254 -17.91 -53.22 -1.15
C ASP A 254 -16.76 -53.80 -0.29
N LYS A 255 -17.06 -54.23 0.95
CA LYS A 255 -16.10 -54.80 1.94
C LYS A 255 -14.88 -53.90 2.17
N ASN A 256 -15.02 -52.56 2.05
CA ASN A 256 -13.95 -51.60 2.22
C ASN A 256 -13.94 -51.04 3.64
N LYS A 257 -13.13 -51.64 4.53
CA LYS A 257 -13.02 -51.27 5.95
C LYS A 257 -12.64 -49.82 6.20
N ALA A 258 -11.78 -49.20 5.36
CA ALA A 258 -11.38 -47.83 5.50
C ALA A 258 -12.56 -46.86 5.23
N SER A 259 -13.32 -47.11 4.16
CA SER A 259 -14.52 -46.36 3.80
C SER A 259 -15.65 -46.57 4.81
N GLU A 260 -15.81 -47.80 5.34
CA GLU A 260 -16.75 -48.10 6.41
C GLU A 260 -16.48 -47.33 7.69
N SER A 261 -15.22 -47.32 8.16
CA SER A 261 -14.82 -46.54 9.33
C SER A 261 -15.06 -45.01 9.15
N LYS A 262 -14.77 -44.49 7.95
CA LYS A 262 -15.01 -43.08 7.61
C LYS A 262 -16.51 -42.76 7.59
N ALA A 263 -17.32 -43.58 6.97
CA ALA A 263 -18.76 -43.40 6.90
C ALA A 263 -19.44 -43.52 8.26
N THR A 264 -19.01 -44.47 9.11
CA THR A 264 -19.50 -44.59 10.50
C THR A 264 -19.23 -43.32 11.33
N LYS A 265 -18.01 -42.75 11.25
CA LYS A 265 -17.70 -41.51 11.92
C LYS A 265 -18.53 -40.32 11.40
N SER A 266 -18.72 -40.24 10.07
CA SER A 266 -19.56 -39.22 9.44
C SER A 266 -21.02 -39.32 9.90
N LEU A 267 -21.57 -40.54 9.94
CA LEU A 267 -22.93 -40.81 10.41
C LEU A 267 -23.12 -40.40 11.89
N ALA A 268 -22.19 -40.76 12.76
CA ALA A 268 -22.25 -40.41 14.16
C ALA A 268 -22.21 -38.87 14.35
N ALA A 269 -21.37 -38.16 13.60
CA ALA A 269 -21.33 -36.72 13.61
C ALA A 269 -22.63 -36.08 13.10
N ALA A 270 -23.20 -36.60 12.00
CA ALA A 270 -24.46 -36.11 11.46
C ALA A 270 -25.64 -36.32 12.44
N LYS A 271 -25.76 -37.50 13.08
CA LYS A 271 -26.77 -37.77 14.10
C LYS A 271 -26.63 -36.83 15.29
N LYS A 272 -25.42 -36.53 15.74
CA LYS A 272 -25.16 -35.53 16.80
C LYS A 272 -25.62 -34.13 16.40
N SER A 273 -25.37 -33.74 15.14
CA SER A 273 -25.81 -32.45 14.59
C SER A 273 -27.35 -32.35 14.54
N VAL A 274 -28.04 -33.41 14.10
CA VAL A 274 -29.53 -33.46 14.10
C VAL A 274 -30.10 -33.30 15.50
N ALA A 275 -29.57 -34.02 16.48
CA ALA A 275 -30.04 -33.90 17.86
C ALA A 275 -29.85 -32.48 18.42
N ALA A 276 -28.73 -31.84 18.12
CA ALA A 276 -28.47 -30.45 18.48
C ALA A 276 -29.45 -29.48 17.79
N ALA A 277 -29.72 -29.70 16.46
CA ALA A 277 -30.65 -28.88 15.69
C ALA A 277 -32.09 -29.02 16.18
N GLN A 278 -32.55 -30.24 16.53
CA GLN A 278 -33.86 -30.48 17.13
C GLN A 278 -34.04 -29.74 18.47
N LYS A 279 -33.02 -29.81 19.33
CA LYS A 279 -33.04 -29.07 20.60
C LYS A 279 -33.08 -27.56 20.35
N ALA A 280 -32.30 -27.05 19.40
CA ALA A 280 -32.29 -25.62 19.03
C ALA A 280 -33.66 -25.17 18.49
N LEU A 281 -34.29 -25.98 17.63
CA LEU A 281 -35.62 -25.70 17.09
C LEU A 281 -36.66 -25.61 18.21
N GLY A 282 -36.71 -26.58 19.13
CA GLY A 282 -37.65 -26.56 20.23
C GLY A 282 -37.46 -25.36 21.17
N LEU A 283 -36.25 -24.88 21.36
CA LEU A 283 -35.97 -23.64 22.10
C LEU A 283 -36.42 -22.39 21.32
N ALA A 284 -36.17 -22.35 20.03
CA ALA A 284 -36.57 -21.25 19.15
C ALA A 284 -38.10 -21.11 19.06
N GLU A 285 -38.83 -22.24 18.91
CA GLU A 285 -40.30 -22.26 18.88
C GLU A 285 -40.91 -21.80 20.22
N LYS A 286 -40.34 -22.17 21.35
CA LYS A 286 -40.75 -21.62 22.66
C LYS A 286 -40.54 -20.11 22.73
N GLY A 287 -39.46 -19.60 22.07
CA GLY A 287 -39.17 -18.17 21.98
C GLY A 287 -40.25 -17.36 21.23
N LEU A 288 -40.94 -17.97 20.25
CA LEU A 288 -42.07 -17.32 19.55
C LEU A 288 -43.27 -17.01 20.48
N ALA A 289 -43.51 -17.86 21.46
CA ALA A 289 -44.63 -17.72 22.37
C ALA A 289 -44.39 -16.71 23.52
N THR A 290 -43.18 -16.14 23.63
CA THR A 290 -42.87 -15.17 24.67
C THR A 290 -43.36 -13.77 24.28
N GLU A 291 -43.66 -12.93 25.27
CA GLU A 291 -44.07 -11.54 25.06
C GLU A 291 -43.05 -10.78 24.20
N VAL A 292 -43.54 -9.96 23.27
CA VAL A 292 -42.70 -9.16 22.40
C VAL A 292 -42.26 -7.89 23.14
N THR A 293 -40.98 -7.73 23.32
CA THR A 293 -40.37 -6.55 23.99
C THR A 293 -39.62 -5.70 22.95
N THR A 294 -39.05 -4.58 23.37
CA THR A 294 -38.18 -3.75 22.53
C THR A 294 -36.70 -4.20 22.58
N LYS A 295 -36.39 -5.29 23.31
CA LYS A 295 -35.01 -5.79 23.44
C LYS A 295 -34.66 -6.72 22.26
N TYR A 296 -34.24 -6.14 21.18
CA TYR A 296 -33.73 -6.87 19.99
C TYR A 296 -32.26 -7.23 20.13
N ALA A 297 -31.79 -8.18 19.32
CA ALA A 297 -30.37 -8.50 19.18
C ALA A 297 -29.71 -7.53 18.16
N PRO A 298 -28.81 -6.64 18.61
CA PRO A 298 -28.15 -5.72 17.68
C PRO A 298 -27.22 -6.47 16.74
N ARG A 299 -27.02 -5.93 15.55
CA ARG A 299 -26.01 -6.40 14.63
C ARG A 299 -24.62 -6.20 15.23
N LYS A 300 -23.74 -7.18 15.09
CA LYS A 300 -22.34 -7.03 15.49
C LYS A 300 -21.68 -5.95 14.64
N GLN A 301 -21.19 -4.90 15.25
CA GLN A 301 -20.54 -3.77 14.60
C GLN A 301 -19.24 -3.42 15.32
N SER A 302 -18.31 -2.84 14.58
CA SER A 302 -17.12 -2.22 15.15
C SER A 302 -17.47 -0.79 15.58
N VAL A 303 -17.16 -0.43 16.82
CA VAL A 303 -17.36 0.93 17.35
C VAL A 303 -16.01 1.50 17.76
N TYR A 304 -15.78 2.73 17.38
CA TYR A 304 -14.54 3.48 17.61
C TYR A 304 -14.85 4.81 18.31
N PRO A 305 -13.86 5.52 18.86
CA PRO A 305 -14.07 6.82 19.48
C PRO A 305 -14.72 7.83 18.52
N GLU A 306 -15.62 8.65 19.07
CA GLU A 306 -16.31 9.74 18.34
C GLU A 306 -15.49 11.02 18.29
N THR A 307 -14.34 11.03 18.97
CA THR A 307 -13.41 12.17 19.01
C THR A 307 -11.99 11.65 18.86
N SER A 308 -11.18 12.34 18.05
CA SER A 308 -9.73 12.18 18.05
C SER A 308 -9.08 13.23 18.97
N ASN A 309 -7.91 12.91 19.49
CA ASN A 309 -7.15 13.86 20.34
C ASN A 309 -6.54 15.02 19.56
N GLY A 310 -6.48 14.97 18.22
CA GLY A 310 -5.93 16.04 17.35
C GLY A 310 -4.42 16.17 17.35
N ARG A 311 -3.67 15.29 18.02
CA ARG A 311 -2.21 15.36 18.15
C ARG A 311 -1.50 15.21 16.80
N ARG A 312 -1.93 14.25 15.98
CA ARG A 312 -1.36 13.98 14.66
C ARG A 312 -1.66 15.13 13.69
N LEU A 313 -2.84 15.71 13.75
CA LEU A 313 -3.21 16.88 12.96
C LEU A 313 -2.39 18.12 13.37
N ALA A 314 -2.21 18.35 14.67
CA ALA A 314 -1.34 19.41 15.17
C ALA A 314 0.10 19.25 14.68
N PHE A 315 0.65 18.02 14.74
CA PHE A 315 1.99 17.73 14.23
C PHE A 315 2.08 17.95 12.71
N ALA A 316 1.11 17.47 11.96
CA ALA A 316 1.06 17.64 10.51
C ALA A 316 1.02 19.12 10.10
N ARG A 317 0.24 19.94 10.81
CA ARG A 317 0.19 21.39 10.62
C ARG A 317 1.52 22.07 10.98
N TRP A 318 2.14 21.66 12.07
CA TRP A 318 3.45 22.17 12.48
C TRP A 318 4.55 21.84 11.47
N VAL A 319 4.61 20.59 10.96
CA VAL A 319 5.58 20.19 9.93
C VAL A 319 5.39 21.00 8.64
N THR A 320 4.16 21.31 8.26
CA THR A 320 3.84 22.05 7.03
C THR A 320 3.73 23.56 7.24
N ALA A 321 3.98 24.05 8.45
CA ALA A 321 3.99 25.48 8.72
C ALA A 321 5.16 26.16 8.00
N ARG A 322 4.93 27.40 7.50
CA ARG A 322 5.98 28.18 6.82
C ARG A 322 7.20 28.46 7.70
N GLN A 323 6.98 28.50 9.01
CA GLN A 323 8.02 28.73 10.02
C GLN A 323 8.88 27.49 10.28
N ASN A 324 8.44 26.28 9.86
CA ASN A 324 9.26 25.07 10.00
C ASN A 324 10.49 25.17 9.09
N PRO A 325 11.71 25.14 9.65
CA PRO A 325 12.92 25.40 8.86
C PRO A 325 13.35 24.23 7.99
N LEU A 326 12.83 23.03 8.21
CA LEU A 326 13.38 21.80 7.66
C LEU A 326 12.50 21.15 6.58
N ALA A 327 11.20 21.05 6.80
CA ALA A 327 10.32 20.22 5.97
C ALA A 327 10.37 20.57 4.48
N ALA A 328 10.35 21.85 4.13
CA ALA A 328 10.46 22.29 2.74
C ALA A 328 11.85 21.99 2.16
N ARG A 329 12.93 22.20 2.92
CA ARG A 329 14.31 21.90 2.49
C ARG A 329 14.51 20.41 2.24
N VAL A 330 14.03 19.56 3.14
CA VAL A 330 14.10 18.09 3.00
C VAL A 330 13.34 17.65 1.76
N ALA A 331 12.13 18.16 1.55
CA ALA A 331 11.34 17.85 0.34
C ALA A 331 12.08 18.28 -0.94
N MET A 332 12.67 19.47 -0.96
CA MET A 332 13.43 19.96 -2.12
C MET A 332 14.68 19.14 -2.38
N ASN A 333 15.40 18.74 -1.33
CA ASN A 333 16.56 17.88 -1.46
C ASN A 333 16.22 16.52 -2.08
N HIS A 334 15.09 15.91 -1.66
CA HIS A 334 14.59 14.67 -2.27
C HIS A 334 14.16 14.85 -3.73
N ILE A 335 13.45 15.92 -4.07
CA ILE A 335 13.05 16.22 -5.45
C ILE A 335 14.29 16.44 -6.31
N TRP A 336 15.25 17.24 -5.83
CA TRP A 336 16.50 17.50 -6.53
C TRP A 336 17.30 16.22 -6.79
N LEU A 337 17.46 15.36 -5.77
CA LEU A 337 18.10 14.05 -5.90
C LEU A 337 17.48 13.22 -7.03
N ARG A 338 16.14 13.23 -7.13
CA ARG A 338 15.42 12.46 -8.17
C ARG A 338 15.63 13.02 -9.57
N HIS A 339 15.92 14.30 -9.72
CA HIS A 339 16.20 14.93 -10.99
C HIS A 339 17.68 14.81 -11.41
N PHE A 340 18.60 15.11 -10.50
CA PHE A 340 20.02 15.21 -10.81
C PHE A 340 20.86 14.00 -10.37
N GLY A 341 20.28 13.07 -9.62
CA GLY A 341 20.99 11.87 -9.12
C GLY A 341 21.93 12.14 -7.95
N LYS A 342 22.22 13.42 -7.64
CA LYS A 342 22.99 13.85 -6.47
C LYS A 342 22.16 14.82 -5.66
N PRO A 343 22.05 14.66 -4.33
CA PRO A 343 21.31 15.61 -3.48
C PRO A 343 22.13 16.88 -3.22
N ILE A 344 21.43 17.96 -2.88
CA ILE A 344 22.09 19.22 -2.44
C ILE A 344 22.70 19.02 -1.06
N VAL A 345 21.97 18.37 -0.13
CA VAL A 345 22.50 17.90 1.15
C VAL A 345 22.86 16.42 1.01
N PRO A 346 24.15 16.05 1.05
CA PRO A 346 24.59 14.67 0.80
C PRO A 346 23.99 13.63 1.77
N THR A 347 23.78 14.00 3.02
CA THR A 347 23.13 13.17 4.06
C THR A 347 21.61 13.38 4.01
N VAL A 348 20.93 12.66 3.10
CA VAL A 348 19.54 12.92 2.69
C VAL A 348 18.52 12.87 3.83
N ASN A 349 18.78 12.06 4.86
CA ASN A 349 17.93 11.86 6.03
C ASN A 349 18.54 12.45 7.33
N GLU A 350 19.62 13.25 7.21
CA GLU A 350 20.33 13.83 8.33
C GLU A 350 20.80 15.26 7.97
N PHE A 351 20.06 16.24 8.44
CA PHE A 351 20.29 17.69 8.27
C PHE A 351 20.79 18.34 9.56
N GLY A 352 20.92 17.53 10.62
CA GLY A 352 21.41 17.94 11.93
C GLY A 352 22.93 18.05 12.00
N GLY A 353 23.45 18.19 13.21
CA GLY A 353 24.87 18.43 13.49
C GLY A 353 25.84 17.33 13.03
N ASN A 354 25.35 16.11 12.78
CA ASN A 354 26.12 15.01 12.18
C ASN A 354 25.97 14.94 10.66
N GLY A 355 25.11 15.79 10.07
CA GLY A 355 24.90 15.87 8.63
C GLY A 355 26.04 16.60 7.91
N ARG A 356 26.03 16.51 6.58
CA ARG A 356 26.96 17.25 5.73
C ARG A 356 26.33 18.56 5.29
N GLU A 357 27.15 19.59 5.19
CA GLU A 357 26.75 20.89 4.67
C GLU A 357 26.15 20.77 3.24
N PRO A 358 25.12 21.57 2.93
CA PRO A 358 24.59 21.64 1.59
C PRO A 358 25.63 22.17 0.59
N THR A 359 25.73 21.54 -0.58
CA THR A 359 26.65 22.00 -1.64
C THR A 359 26.26 23.37 -2.20
N HIS A 360 24.96 23.70 -2.17
CA HIS A 360 24.39 24.95 -2.66
C HIS A 360 23.32 25.46 -1.70
N PRO A 361 23.70 26.05 -0.54
CA PRO A 361 22.74 26.45 0.49
C PRO A 361 21.71 27.47 -0.01
N ALA A 362 22.14 28.49 -0.74
CA ALA A 362 21.25 29.51 -1.27
C ALA A 362 20.22 28.94 -2.27
N LEU A 363 20.61 27.94 -3.07
CA LEU A 363 19.70 27.26 -3.99
C LEU A 363 18.66 26.42 -3.22
N LEU A 364 19.10 25.71 -2.19
CA LEU A 364 18.19 24.92 -1.35
C LEU A 364 17.14 25.81 -0.66
N ASP A 365 17.57 26.94 -0.10
CA ASP A 365 16.70 27.88 0.55
C ASP A 365 15.70 28.53 -0.41
N TRP A 366 16.17 28.93 -1.59
CA TRP A 366 15.32 29.49 -2.62
C TRP A 366 14.27 28.47 -3.12
N LEU A 367 14.68 27.23 -3.39
CA LEU A 367 13.75 26.17 -3.79
C LEU A 367 12.70 25.88 -2.71
N ALA A 368 13.11 25.89 -1.43
CA ALA A 368 12.21 25.68 -0.31
C ALA A 368 11.19 26.82 -0.18
N ASP A 369 11.61 28.09 -0.35
CA ASP A 369 10.70 29.23 -0.33
C ASP A 369 9.74 29.23 -1.54
N GLU A 370 10.23 28.95 -2.74
CA GLU A 370 9.40 28.79 -3.95
C GLU A 370 8.35 27.70 -3.77
N PHE A 371 8.74 26.57 -3.16
CA PHE A 371 7.81 25.46 -2.90
C PHE A 371 6.67 25.88 -1.98
N MET A 372 6.99 26.55 -0.88
CA MET A 372 5.98 27.07 0.04
C MET A 372 5.12 28.16 -0.60
N THR A 373 5.73 29.08 -1.35
CA THR A 373 5.04 30.18 -2.04
C THR A 373 4.07 29.68 -3.10
N ARG A 374 4.37 28.55 -3.76
CA ARG A 374 3.50 27.85 -4.73
C ARG A 374 2.56 26.86 -4.08
N ASN A 375 2.13 27.08 -2.84
CA ASN A 375 1.20 26.23 -2.09
C ASN A 375 1.63 24.75 -2.03
N TRP A 376 2.92 24.48 -1.84
CA TRP A 376 3.48 23.13 -1.75
C TRP A 376 3.20 22.29 -3.02
N SER A 377 3.15 22.92 -4.19
CA SER A 377 2.90 22.26 -5.46
C SER A 377 4.15 21.56 -5.99
N MET A 378 4.25 20.26 -5.81
CA MET A 378 5.35 19.46 -6.38
C MET A 378 5.41 19.61 -7.91
N LYS A 379 4.26 19.66 -8.61
CA LYS A 379 4.22 19.80 -10.07
C LYS A 379 4.86 21.10 -10.56
N GLU A 380 4.65 22.20 -9.85
CA GLU A 380 5.26 23.48 -10.20
C GLU A 380 6.78 23.44 -9.99
N ILE A 381 7.26 22.81 -8.92
CA ILE A 381 8.70 22.62 -8.69
C ILE A 381 9.32 21.69 -9.72
N HIS A 382 8.68 20.57 -10.03
CA HIS A 382 9.16 19.69 -11.12
C HIS A 382 9.26 20.46 -12.44
N ARG A 383 8.25 21.24 -12.79
CA ARG A 383 8.26 22.07 -14.00
C ARG A 383 9.42 23.07 -13.97
N LEU A 384 9.59 23.78 -12.86
CA LEU A 384 10.68 24.75 -12.66
C LEU A 384 12.05 24.11 -12.89
N ILE A 385 12.29 22.94 -12.33
CA ILE A 385 13.55 22.20 -12.46
C ILE A 385 13.75 21.74 -13.90
N VAL A 386 12.80 21.03 -14.52
CA VAL A 386 13.00 20.42 -15.85
C VAL A 386 13.05 21.45 -16.99
N THR A 387 12.54 22.66 -16.77
CA THR A 387 12.66 23.75 -17.75
C THR A 387 13.89 24.61 -17.54
N SER A 388 14.65 24.42 -16.46
CA SER A 388 15.88 25.18 -16.17
C SER A 388 16.98 24.90 -17.20
N ALA A 389 17.87 25.86 -17.38
CA ALA A 389 19.05 25.71 -18.24
C ALA A 389 19.93 24.55 -17.76
N SER A 390 20.15 24.43 -16.44
CA SER A 390 20.97 23.35 -15.86
C SER A 390 20.44 21.95 -16.16
N TYR A 391 19.11 21.75 -16.11
CA TYR A 391 18.51 20.43 -16.42
C TYR A 391 18.58 20.09 -17.92
N ARG A 392 18.54 21.12 -18.77
CA ARG A 392 18.55 20.97 -20.24
C ARG A 392 19.96 20.92 -20.84
N MET A 393 20.99 20.95 -20.02
CA MET A 393 22.39 20.82 -20.49
C MET A 393 22.65 19.43 -21.04
N SER A 394 23.59 19.36 -22.01
CA SER A 394 24.11 18.08 -22.51
C SER A 394 24.80 17.29 -21.38
N SER A 395 24.73 15.98 -21.43
CA SER A 395 25.47 15.07 -20.54
C SER A 395 26.91 14.77 -21.05
N LEU A 396 27.28 15.28 -22.23
CA LEU A 396 28.61 15.08 -22.81
C LEU A 396 29.68 15.74 -21.93
N SER A 397 30.84 15.09 -21.87
CA SER A 397 32.00 15.60 -21.14
C SER A 397 32.77 16.61 -21.99
N ASP A 398 33.11 17.72 -21.37
CA ASP A 398 34.08 18.69 -21.89
C ASP A 398 35.37 18.60 -21.07
N SER A 399 36.51 18.50 -21.73
CA SER A 399 37.81 18.24 -21.09
C SER A 399 38.26 19.38 -20.16
N SER A 400 37.97 20.64 -20.53
CA SER A 400 38.36 21.81 -19.73
C SER A 400 37.52 21.93 -18.45
N ASN A 401 36.21 21.73 -18.59
CA ASN A 401 35.31 21.73 -17.45
C ASN A 401 35.54 20.52 -16.52
N ALA A 402 35.84 19.34 -17.10
CA ALA A 402 36.16 18.16 -16.29
C ALA A 402 37.48 18.30 -15.53
N ALA A 403 38.45 19.07 -16.04
CA ALA A 403 39.69 19.38 -15.32
C ALA A 403 39.44 20.37 -14.18
N ALA A 404 38.52 21.34 -14.33
CA ALA A 404 38.21 22.36 -13.35
C ALA A 404 37.24 21.87 -12.26
N ASP A 405 36.25 21.07 -12.64
CA ASP A 405 35.20 20.51 -11.74
C ASP A 405 34.89 19.04 -12.13
N PRO A 406 35.77 18.10 -11.78
CA PRO A 406 35.63 16.69 -12.14
C PRO A 406 34.36 16.06 -11.58
N ASP A 407 33.91 16.49 -10.40
CA ASP A 407 32.75 15.97 -9.71
C ASP A 407 31.42 16.59 -10.17
N ASN A 408 31.49 17.56 -11.10
CA ASN A 408 30.32 18.30 -11.60
C ASN A 408 29.50 18.96 -10.48
N HIS A 409 30.18 19.56 -9.54
CA HIS A 409 29.51 20.30 -8.43
C HIS A 409 28.71 21.49 -8.94
N PHE A 410 29.25 22.23 -9.93
CA PHE A 410 28.61 23.41 -10.51
C PHE A 410 27.64 23.09 -11.66
N LEU A 411 27.32 21.80 -11.87
CA LEU A 411 26.36 21.34 -12.88
C LEU A 411 26.66 21.87 -14.29
N TRP A 412 27.94 21.86 -14.69
CA TRP A 412 28.35 22.28 -16.04
C TRP A 412 27.91 21.29 -17.13
N ARG A 413 27.41 20.11 -16.73
CA ARG A 413 26.71 19.13 -17.59
C ARG A 413 25.59 18.46 -16.83
N MET A 414 24.63 17.88 -17.55
CA MET A 414 23.63 17.02 -16.91
C MET A 414 24.30 15.74 -16.39
N PRO A 415 24.12 15.37 -15.11
CA PRO A 415 24.68 14.14 -14.59
C PRO A 415 24.05 12.90 -15.25
N THR A 416 24.89 11.97 -15.71
CA THR A 416 24.41 10.64 -16.10
C THR A 416 24.12 9.82 -14.86
N ARG A 417 22.96 9.19 -14.80
CA ARG A 417 22.53 8.36 -13.68
C ARG A 417 21.96 7.03 -14.12
N ARG A 418 22.07 6.03 -13.29
CA ARG A 418 21.45 4.72 -13.55
C ARG A 418 19.95 4.76 -13.19
N MET A 419 19.16 4.00 -13.95
CA MET A 419 17.75 3.79 -13.63
C MET A 419 17.61 2.89 -12.40
N GLU A 420 16.61 3.18 -11.58
CA GLU A 420 16.18 2.30 -10.49
C GLU A 420 15.62 0.98 -11.04
N GLY A 421 15.77 -0.11 -10.31
CA GLY A 421 15.40 -1.46 -10.76
C GLY A 421 13.95 -1.60 -11.24
N GLU A 422 13.02 -0.88 -10.58
CA GLU A 422 11.63 -0.82 -10.98
C GLU A 422 11.45 -0.13 -12.35
N ILE A 423 12.25 0.91 -12.61
CA ILE A 423 12.21 1.65 -13.87
C ILE A 423 12.83 0.80 -14.99
N VAL A 424 13.94 0.10 -14.73
CA VAL A 424 14.56 -0.82 -15.69
C VAL A 424 13.54 -1.87 -16.15
N ARG A 425 12.83 -2.49 -15.20
CA ARG A 425 11.79 -3.47 -15.51
C ARG A 425 10.62 -2.88 -16.29
N ASP A 426 10.09 -1.75 -15.85
CA ASP A 426 8.94 -1.11 -16.49
C ASP A 426 9.30 -0.57 -17.88
N ASN A 427 10.53 -0.07 -18.08
CA ASN A 427 11.04 0.38 -19.38
C ASN A 427 11.15 -0.79 -20.37
N LEU A 428 11.68 -1.93 -19.92
CA LEU A 428 11.77 -3.15 -20.72
C LEU A 428 10.37 -3.63 -21.16
N LEU A 429 9.40 -3.64 -20.25
CA LEU A 429 8.01 -3.96 -20.58
C LEU A 429 7.38 -2.94 -21.54
N HIS A 430 7.68 -1.65 -21.35
CA HIS A 430 7.14 -0.58 -22.17
C HIS A 430 7.65 -0.65 -23.62
N ILE A 431 8.97 -0.71 -23.80
CA ILE A 431 9.62 -0.77 -25.10
C ILE A 431 9.18 -2.02 -25.88
N SER A 432 9.04 -3.15 -25.19
CA SER A 432 8.55 -4.39 -25.81
C SER A 432 7.02 -4.43 -26.06
N GLY A 433 6.30 -3.35 -25.74
CA GLY A 433 4.83 -3.26 -25.91
C GLY A 433 4.02 -4.17 -24.99
N ARG A 434 4.60 -4.60 -23.85
CA ARG A 434 4.00 -5.58 -22.93
C ARG A 434 3.43 -4.97 -21.66
N ILE A 435 3.67 -3.70 -21.39
CA ILE A 435 3.30 -3.07 -20.13
C ILE A 435 1.77 -2.96 -19.96
N ASP A 436 1.28 -3.52 -18.88
CA ASP A 436 -0.10 -3.32 -18.44
C ASP A 436 -0.17 -2.08 -17.52
N ARG A 437 -0.87 -1.04 -17.98
CA ARG A 437 -1.04 0.24 -17.30
C ARG A 437 -2.30 0.33 -16.43
N THR A 438 -3.02 -0.79 -16.23
CA THR A 438 -4.20 -0.83 -15.38
C THR A 438 -3.88 -0.27 -13.99
N MET A 439 -4.67 0.69 -13.53
CA MET A 439 -4.51 1.33 -12.23
C MET A 439 -5.34 0.63 -11.16
N GLY A 440 -4.86 0.70 -9.91
CA GLY A 440 -5.55 0.14 -8.74
C GLY A 440 -5.43 -1.37 -8.61
N GLY A 441 -6.20 -1.96 -7.70
CA GLY A 441 -6.18 -3.38 -7.37
C GLY A 441 -5.13 -3.77 -6.33
N PRO A 442 -5.10 -5.06 -5.91
CA PRO A 442 -4.19 -5.55 -4.89
C PRO A 442 -2.75 -5.61 -5.39
N ASP A 443 -1.81 -5.69 -4.45
CA ASP A 443 -0.40 -5.94 -4.72
C ASP A 443 -0.18 -7.33 -5.34
N ILE A 444 0.89 -7.43 -6.12
CA ILE A 444 1.25 -8.65 -6.84
C ILE A 444 2.30 -9.41 -6.01
N ASP A 445 2.00 -10.67 -5.68
CA ASP A 445 2.93 -11.54 -4.97
C ASP A 445 4.24 -11.71 -5.77
N ASN A 446 5.38 -11.77 -5.07
CA ASN A 446 6.71 -11.89 -5.67
C ASN A 446 6.86 -13.10 -6.61
N LYS A 447 6.17 -14.21 -6.35
CA LYS A 447 6.16 -15.40 -7.21
C LYS A 447 5.53 -15.15 -8.58
N LEU A 448 4.63 -14.16 -8.68
CA LEU A 448 3.95 -13.78 -9.91
C LEU A 448 4.65 -12.61 -10.63
N ALA A 449 5.61 -11.95 -9.98
CA ALA A 449 6.25 -10.74 -10.46
C ALA A 449 6.92 -10.90 -11.85
N GLN A 450 7.57 -12.04 -12.10
CA GLN A 450 8.22 -12.31 -13.39
C GLN A 450 7.22 -12.49 -14.54
N LYS A 451 6.02 -13.01 -14.24
CA LYS A 451 4.96 -13.25 -15.24
C LYS A 451 4.01 -12.07 -15.38
N SER A 452 3.96 -11.18 -14.41
CA SER A 452 3.08 -10.02 -14.44
C SER A 452 3.61 -8.96 -15.39
N MET A 453 2.73 -8.41 -16.21
CA MET A 453 3.03 -7.29 -17.12
C MET A 453 2.68 -5.93 -16.51
N ARG A 454 2.11 -5.90 -15.29
CA ARG A 454 1.78 -4.66 -14.59
C ARG A 454 3.02 -3.90 -14.17
N ARG A 455 2.85 -2.60 -13.99
CA ARG A 455 3.92 -1.71 -13.49
C ARG A 455 4.49 -2.19 -12.17
N SER A 456 5.78 -2.00 -11.97
CA SER A 456 6.52 -2.43 -10.78
C SER A 456 6.01 -1.81 -9.48
N ILE A 457 5.32 -0.67 -9.54
CA ILE A 457 4.67 -0.04 -8.38
C ILE A 457 3.62 -0.95 -7.70
N TYR A 458 3.09 -1.94 -8.41
CA TYR A 458 2.13 -2.91 -7.88
C TYR A 458 2.78 -4.18 -7.33
N LEU A 459 4.09 -4.34 -7.41
CA LEU A 459 4.79 -5.50 -6.85
C LEU A 459 4.83 -5.40 -5.32
N ARG A 460 4.54 -6.53 -4.66
CA ARG A 460 4.66 -6.62 -3.20
C ARG A 460 6.10 -6.38 -2.78
N HIS A 461 6.28 -5.50 -1.79
CA HIS A 461 7.58 -5.19 -1.22
C HIS A 461 7.54 -5.40 0.29
N ALA A 462 8.06 -6.52 0.75
CA ALA A 462 8.10 -6.94 2.15
C ALA A 462 9.43 -7.66 2.42
N HIS A 463 9.89 -7.67 3.68
CA HIS A 463 11.20 -8.23 4.06
C HIS A 463 11.40 -9.66 3.56
N GLU A 464 10.37 -10.50 3.65
CA GLU A 464 10.41 -11.90 3.25
C GLU A 464 10.01 -12.14 1.77
N LYS A 465 9.66 -11.07 1.04
CA LYS A 465 9.10 -11.16 -0.33
C LYS A 465 9.63 -10.04 -1.23
N LEU A 466 10.90 -10.10 -1.51
CA LEU A 466 11.55 -9.20 -2.47
C LEU A 466 11.49 -9.78 -3.87
N VAL A 467 11.38 -8.92 -4.87
CA VAL A 467 11.39 -9.32 -6.29
C VAL A 467 12.83 -9.35 -6.78
N GLU A 468 13.33 -10.54 -7.09
CA GLU A 468 14.74 -10.80 -7.42
C GLU A 468 15.27 -9.86 -8.52
N PHE A 469 14.54 -9.69 -9.64
CA PHE A 469 14.95 -8.78 -10.71
C PHE A 469 15.18 -7.36 -10.23
N VAL A 470 14.27 -6.84 -9.38
CA VAL A 470 14.39 -5.48 -8.83
C VAL A 470 15.58 -5.39 -7.87
N GLN A 471 15.83 -6.44 -7.06
CA GLN A 471 16.94 -6.47 -6.11
C GLN A 471 18.31 -6.54 -6.80
N ILE A 472 18.42 -7.24 -7.93
CA ILE A 472 19.65 -7.26 -8.76
C ILE A 472 20.04 -5.84 -9.20
N PHE A 473 19.05 -4.97 -9.46
CA PHE A 473 19.24 -3.57 -9.83
C PHE A 473 19.09 -2.61 -8.62
N ASP A 474 19.63 -3.01 -7.49
CA ASP A 474 19.67 -2.20 -6.27
C ASP A 474 18.27 -1.73 -5.81
N GLY A 475 17.32 -2.68 -5.72
CA GLY A 475 15.98 -2.44 -5.21
C GLY A 475 15.99 -1.80 -3.83
N PRO A 476 14.90 -1.10 -3.42
CA PRO A 476 14.88 -0.37 -2.16
C PRO A 476 14.96 -1.28 -0.96
N SER A 477 15.45 -0.75 0.16
CA SER A 477 15.16 -1.33 1.47
C SER A 477 13.65 -1.25 1.75
N VAL A 478 13.12 -2.21 2.49
CA VAL A 478 11.69 -2.24 2.85
C VAL A 478 11.33 -1.11 3.82
N THR A 479 12.24 -0.75 4.71
CA THR A 479 12.02 0.23 5.78
C THR A 479 12.72 1.55 5.54
N GLU A 480 13.90 1.56 4.94
CA GLU A 480 14.74 2.74 4.74
C GLU A 480 15.01 2.97 3.26
N CYS A 481 14.26 3.86 2.64
CA CYS A 481 14.31 4.13 1.20
C CYS A 481 14.57 5.61 0.90
N TYR A 482 15.41 6.27 1.71
CA TYR A 482 15.70 7.69 1.55
C TYR A 482 16.59 7.97 0.33
N MET A 483 17.60 7.14 0.12
CA MET A 483 18.49 7.19 -1.04
C MET A 483 18.71 5.78 -1.59
N ARG A 484 18.78 5.65 -2.92
CA ARG A 484 19.12 4.39 -3.58
C ARG A 484 20.64 4.23 -3.64
N GLU A 485 21.08 3.02 -3.41
CA GLU A 485 22.44 2.64 -3.77
C GLU A 485 22.54 2.44 -5.29
N ASN A 486 23.69 2.72 -5.85
CA ASN A 486 23.98 2.46 -7.24
C ASN A 486 25.22 1.57 -7.31
N SER A 487 25.02 0.31 -7.66
CA SER A 487 26.10 -0.65 -7.84
C SER A 487 26.24 -1.10 -9.30
N VAL A 488 27.44 -1.53 -9.67
CA VAL A 488 27.70 -2.19 -10.94
C VAL A 488 28.08 -3.64 -10.62
N LYS A 489 27.15 -4.56 -10.86
CA LYS A 489 27.31 -5.98 -10.55
C LYS A 489 27.20 -6.83 -11.82
N PRO A 490 28.03 -7.86 -12.02
CA PRO A 490 27.91 -8.76 -13.18
C PRO A 490 26.54 -9.41 -13.31
N HIS A 491 25.84 -9.63 -12.19
CA HIS A 491 24.48 -10.19 -12.16
C HIS A 491 23.45 -9.32 -12.90
N GLN A 492 23.65 -7.99 -12.98
CA GLN A 492 22.77 -7.08 -13.73
C GLN A 492 22.84 -7.37 -15.22
N ALA A 493 24.04 -7.53 -15.78
CA ALA A 493 24.24 -7.90 -17.18
C ALA A 493 23.67 -9.31 -17.47
N LEU A 494 23.88 -10.27 -16.56
CA LEU A 494 23.32 -11.62 -16.70
C LEU A 494 21.79 -11.61 -16.67
N ALA A 495 21.18 -10.79 -15.83
CA ALA A 495 19.72 -10.66 -15.77
C ALA A 495 19.16 -10.04 -17.06
N LEU A 496 19.82 -9.02 -17.62
CA LEU A 496 19.41 -8.43 -18.89
C LEU A 496 19.64 -9.37 -20.09
N ALA A 497 20.65 -10.23 -20.04
CA ALA A 497 20.91 -11.18 -21.12
C ALA A 497 19.96 -12.38 -21.12
N ASN A 498 19.58 -12.89 -19.93
CA ASN A 498 19.03 -14.24 -19.79
C ASN A 498 17.65 -14.30 -19.11
N SER A 499 17.15 -13.21 -18.50
CA SER A 499 15.84 -13.30 -17.83
C SER A 499 14.72 -13.58 -18.84
N PRO A 500 13.70 -14.35 -18.45
CA PRO A 500 12.53 -14.56 -19.31
C PRO A 500 11.89 -13.25 -19.75
N LEU A 501 11.92 -12.24 -18.87
CA LEU A 501 11.40 -10.91 -19.14
C LEU A 501 12.08 -10.25 -20.33
N THR A 502 13.42 -10.32 -20.39
CA THR A 502 14.23 -9.73 -21.47
C THR A 502 14.15 -10.55 -22.74
N VAL A 503 14.27 -11.87 -22.65
CA VAL A 503 14.23 -12.76 -23.83
C VAL A 503 12.91 -12.65 -24.57
N GLU A 504 11.78 -12.73 -23.85
CA GLU A 504 10.45 -12.56 -24.45
C GLU A 504 10.21 -11.13 -24.95
N GLY A 505 10.75 -10.13 -24.23
CA GLY A 505 10.72 -8.72 -24.66
C GLY A 505 11.47 -8.52 -25.96
N SER A 506 12.66 -9.11 -26.08
CA SER A 506 13.50 -9.06 -27.30
C SER A 506 12.79 -9.68 -28.49
N SER A 507 12.18 -10.83 -28.32
CA SER A 507 11.45 -11.50 -29.41
C SER A 507 10.27 -10.66 -29.90
N LYS A 508 9.45 -10.12 -28.98
CA LYS A 508 8.31 -9.27 -29.37
C LYS A 508 8.70 -7.97 -30.04
N LEU A 509 9.71 -7.29 -29.48
CA LEU A 509 10.20 -6.05 -30.05
C LEU A 509 10.85 -6.29 -31.44
N ALA A 510 11.70 -7.31 -31.55
CA ALA A 510 12.33 -7.66 -32.81
C ALA A 510 11.32 -7.97 -33.91
N LYS A 511 10.27 -8.74 -33.59
CA LYS A 511 9.18 -9.01 -34.54
C LYS A 511 8.48 -7.73 -34.99
N ARG A 512 8.11 -6.85 -34.06
CA ARG A 512 7.48 -5.57 -34.40
C ARG A 512 8.34 -4.73 -35.31
N LEU A 513 9.61 -4.49 -34.93
CA LEU A 513 10.52 -3.68 -35.74
C LEU A 513 10.86 -4.33 -37.08
N HIS A 514 10.96 -5.66 -37.11
CA HIS A 514 11.17 -6.40 -38.36
C HIS A 514 9.99 -6.22 -39.32
N ASP A 515 8.77 -6.31 -38.82
CA ASP A 515 7.54 -6.13 -39.62
C ASP A 515 7.43 -4.67 -40.11
N GLU A 516 7.76 -3.67 -39.26
CA GLU A 516 7.75 -2.24 -39.60
C GLU A 516 8.81 -1.84 -40.63
N THR A 517 9.99 -2.44 -40.60
CA THR A 517 11.15 -2.11 -41.45
C THR A 517 11.32 -3.05 -42.64
N GLY A 518 10.46 -4.06 -42.79
CA GLY A 518 10.62 -5.12 -43.77
C GLY A 518 11.88 -5.97 -43.55
N GLY A 519 12.46 -5.93 -42.35
CA GLY A 519 13.70 -6.62 -42.00
C GLY A 519 14.98 -6.06 -42.66
N LEU A 520 14.90 -4.89 -43.33
CA LEU A 520 16.05 -4.25 -43.95
C LEU A 520 17.07 -3.86 -42.87
N PRO A 521 18.33 -4.32 -42.94
CA PRO A 521 19.32 -4.15 -41.88
C PRO A 521 19.51 -2.71 -41.42
N GLU A 522 19.60 -1.75 -42.33
CA GLU A 522 19.86 -0.35 -42.02
C GLU A 522 18.72 0.28 -41.24
N SER A 523 17.48 0.14 -41.74
CA SER A 523 16.30 0.68 -41.09
C SER A 523 16.03 -0.01 -39.75
N PHE A 524 16.25 -1.34 -39.66
CA PHE A 524 16.08 -2.09 -38.41
C PHE A 524 17.09 -1.64 -37.34
N ILE A 525 18.35 -1.42 -37.70
CA ILE A 525 19.40 -0.94 -36.79
C ILE A 525 19.01 0.44 -36.24
N GLU A 526 18.67 1.38 -37.13
CA GLU A 526 18.29 2.73 -36.74
C GLU A 526 17.12 2.73 -35.77
N GLU A 527 16.03 2.05 -36.13
CA GLU A 527 14.83 1.96 -35.30
C GLU A 527 15.08 1.23 -33.96
N ALA A 528 15.91 0.19 -33.95
CA ALA A 528 16.28 -0.51 -32.72
C ALA A 528 17.05 0.39 -31.74
N TYR A 529 18.03 1.16 -32.25
CA TYR A 529 18.79 2.11 -31.43
C TYR A 529 17.91 3.26 -30.92
N LEU A 530 17.09 3.85 -31.79
CA LEU A 530 16.16 4.91 -31.38
C LEU A 530 15.18 4.43 -30.35
N THR A 531 14.60 3.24 -30.51
CA THR A 531 13.61 2.68 -29.61
C THR A 531 14.19 2.30 -28.24
N ILE A 532 15.39 1.69 -28.21
CA ILE A 532 15.96 1.13 -27.00
C ILE A 532 16.88 2.14 -26.29
N LEU A 533 17.75 2.82 -27.05
CA LEU A 533 18.79 3.68 -26.50
C LEU A 533 18.50 5.17 -26.66
N ASN A 534 17.40 5.53 -27.34
CA ASN A 534 16.97 6.90 -27.61
C ASN A 534 18.05 7.75 -28.32
N ARG A 535 18.90 7.11 -29.14
CA ARG A 535 19.91 7.74 -29.97
C ARG A 535 20.16 6.92 -31.23
N ARG A 536 20.72 7.54 -32.22
CA ARG A 536 21.24 6.83 -33.39
C ARG A 536 22.52 6.06 -33.06
N PRO A 537 22.81 4.94 -33.77
CA PRO A 537 24.10 4.27 -33.65
C PRO A 537 25.23 5.17 -34.14
N ILE A 538 26.38 5.09 -33.49
CA ILE A 538 27.61 5.67 -34.06
C ILE A 538 28.07 4.83 -35.26
N PRO A 539 28.94 5.38 -36.18
CA PRO A 539 29.36 4.66 -37.39
C PRO A 539 29.91 3.27 -37.14
N GLU A 540 30.68 3.08 -36.07
CA GLU A 540 31.28 1.81 -35.64
C GLU A 540 30.23 0.79 -35.20
N GLU A 541 29.27 1.22 -34.40
CA GLU A 541 28.14 0.39 -33.95
C GLU A 541 27.29 -0.05 -35.14
N ALA A 542 26.95 0.89 -36.04
CA ALA A 542 26.18 0.61 -37.23
C ALA A 542 26.90 -0.41 -38.15
N ALA A 543 28.21 -0.27 -38.33
CA ALA A 543 29.00 -1.20 -39.14
C ALA A 543 29.01 -2.63 -38.56
N LEU A 544 29.19 -2.76 -37.23
CA LEU A 544 29.14 -4.05 -36.56
C LEU A 544 27.75 -4.71 -36.66
N CYS A 545 26.70 -3.94 -36.46
CA CYS A 545 25.33 -4.43 -36.57
C CYS A 545 24.97 -4.85 -37.99
N ARG A 546 25.37 -4.07 -39.02
CA ARG A 546 25.18 -4.44 -40.42
C ARG A 546 25.88 -5.75 -40.76
N LYS A 547 27.15 -5.89 -40.40
CA LYS A 547 27.91 -7.12 -40.61
C LYS A 547 27.22 -8.33 -39.92
N TYR A 548 26.70 -8.16 -38.73
CA TYR A 548 26.01 -9.23 -38.02
C TYR A 548 24.69 -9.60 -38.69
N LEU A 549 23.83 -8.63 -39.03
CA LEU A 549 22.53 -8.88 -39.66
C LEU A 549 22.67 -9.39 -41.09
N GLY A 550 23.65 -8.88 -41.85
CA GLY A 550 23.95 -9.27 -43.25
C GLY A 550 24.74 -10.58 -43.41
N ASN A 551 24.82 -11.42 -42.38
CA ASN A 551 25.52 -12.71 -42.41
C ASN A 551 27.02 -12.59 -42.77
N GLY A 552 27.69 -11.55 -42.29
CA GLY A 552 29.09 -11.26 -42.54
C GLY A 552 29.32 -10.35 -43.77
N GLN A 553 28.30 -10.02 -44.54
CA GLN A 553 28.34 -9.08 -45.66
C GLN A 553 27.81 -7.71 -45.19
N PRO A 554 28.64 -6.67 -45.12
CA PRO A 554 28.24 -5.36 -44.56
C PRO A 554 27.24 -4.60 -45.42
N ASP A 555 27.18 -4.86 -46.72
CA ASP A 555 26.33 -4.16 -47.70
C ASP A 555 25.11 -4.99 -48.13
N SER A 556 24.72 -5.97 -47.36
CA SER A 556 23.56 -6.81 -47.67
C SER A 556 22.27 -6.01 -47.65
N THR A 557 21.54 -6.01 -48.76
CA THR A 557 20.17 -5.50 -48.88
C THR A 557 19.12 -6.57 -48.63
N THR A 558 19.56 -7.79 -48.34
CA THR A 558 18.67 -8.90 -48.02
C THR A 558 18.09 -8.70 -46.62
N PRO A 559 16.76 -8.90 -46.41
CA PRO A 559 16.16 -8.82 -45.09
C PRO A 559 16.86 -9.75 -44.09
N ALA A 560 17.14 -9.22 -42.90
CA ALA A 560 17.71 -9.99 -41.81
C ALA A 560 16.73 -11.05 -41.29
N THR A 561 17.23 -12.19 -40.85
CA THR A 561 16.37 -13.21 -40.27
C THR A 561 15.90 -12.78 -38.87
N LEU A 562 14.62 -13.08 -38.52
CA LEU A 562 14.06 -12.71 -37.24
C LEU A 562 14.90 -13.16 -36.03
N PRO A 563 15.48 -14.39 -35.97
CA PRO A 563 16.37 -14.79 -34.88
C PRO A 563 17.62 -13.92 -34.68
N ARG A 564 18.16 -13.33 -35.77
CA ARG A 564 19.28 -12.39 -35.66
C ARG A 564 18.83 -11.04 -35.13
N CYS A 565 17.66 -10.57 -35.57
CA CYS A 565 17.03 -9.38 -35.04
C CYS A 565 16.78 -9.52 -33.53
N GLU A 566 16.24 -10.65 -33.08
CA GLU A 566 16.00 -10.95 -31.64
C GLU A 566 17.29 -10.88 -30.81
N LYS A 567 18.38 -11.46 -31.31
CA LYS A 567 19.67 -11.41 -30.63
C LYS A 567 20.25 -10.00 -30.57
N LEU A 568 20.12 -9.22 -31.65
CA LEU A 568 20.58 -7.83 -31.66
C LEU A 568 19.79 -7.00 -30.63
N ILE A 569 18.46 -7.14 -30.56
CA ILE A 569 17.64 -6.48 -29.56
C ILE A 569 18.06 -6.87 -28.13
N ASN A 570 18.35 -8.17 -27.91
CA ASN A 570 18.81 -8.64 -26.59
C ASN A 570 20.16 -8.00 -26.20
N VAL A 571 21.08 -7.86 -27.15
CA VAL A 571 22.38 -7.16 -26.95
C VAL A 571 22.14 -5.69 -26.60
N LEU A 572 21.22 -5.00 -27.30
CA LEU A 572 20.90 -3.61 -27.00
C LEU A 572 20.25 -3.40 -25.66
N PHE A 573 19.40 -4.32 -25.18
CA PHE A 573 18.90 -4.30 -23.80
C PHE A 573 20.00 -4.46 -22.75
N ASN A 574 21.13 -5.08 -23.12
CA ASN A 574 22.28 -5.22 -22.25
C ASN A 574 23.32 -4.07 -22.41
N HIS A 575 23.02 -3.09 -23.24
CA HIS A 575 23.86 -1.92 -23.42
C HIS A 575 23.77 -0.99 -22.21
N ASN A 576 24.89 -0.35 -21.84
CA ASN A 576 24.91 0.57 -20.69
C ASN A 576 23.93 1.74 -20.83
N ASP A 577 23.70 2.23 -22.03
CA ASP A 577 22.78 3.33 -22.30
C ASP A 577 21.32 2.95 -22.03
N PHE A 578 20.96 1.66 -22.11
CA PHE A 578 19.61 1.18 -21.79
C PHE A 578 19.24 1.38 -20.31
N ILE A 579 20.21 1.22 -19.43
CA ILE A 579 20.01 1.35 -17.96
C ILE A 579 20.43 2.72 -17.41
N ALA A 580 20.83 3.63 -18.28
CA ALA A 580 21.27 4.97 -17.93
C ALA A 580 20.31 6.04 -18.44
N ILE A 581 20.13 7.09 -17.64
CA ILE A 581 19.47 8.34 -18.04
C ILE A 581 20.58 9.35 -18.31
N ARG A 582 20.58 9.88 -19.51
CA ARG A 582 21.55 10.88 -19.98
C ARG A 582 20.89 12.22 -20.22
#